data_807d0f4742ede1723d5f4a7b677bf622
#
_entry.id   807d0f4742ede1723d5f4a7b677bf622
#
_cell.length_a   1.000
_cell.length_b   1.000
_cell.length_c   1.000
_cell.angle_alpha   90.00
_cell.angle_beta   90.00
_cell.angle_gamma   90.00
#
_symmetry.space_group_name_H-M   'P 1'
#
loop_
_entity.id
_entity.type
_entity.pdbx_description
1 polymer ?
#
loop_
_entity_poly.entity_id
_entity_poly.type
_entity_poly.pdbx_seq_one_letter_code
_entity_poly.pdbx_strand_id
1 'polypeptide(L)'
;MNGLRNTLTSGSVGMMLLVTANGFGSPSDQTARFSRLATTAGLTSKVFLEEEKAGTPDKSNLDSDGVILKGFDAVAYFKEGKAVKGNPAITSTYHTAKFLFTSPTNKADFDKDPAKYAPQFGGFCAYGVSLGVLADPEGPSAFIVYKGKLYICGNQGALKDFRNGLDDNIGKAEKNWLQLAAP
;
A
#
# COMPACT_ATOMS: atom_id res chain seq x y z
N MET A 1 -9.63 -57.54 23.34
CA MET A 1 -11.08 -57.49 23.55
C MET A 1 -11.60 -56.30 22.82
N ASN A 2 -12.36 -56.60 21.76
CA ASN A 2 -13.39 -55.83 21.07
C ASN A 2 -13.01 -54.38 20.66
N GLY A 3 -12.83 -53.98 19.45
CA GLY A 3 -13.53 -54.37 18.22
C GLY A 3 -14.72 -53.47 17.97
N LEU A 4 -14.59 -52.55 17.01
CA LEU A 4 -15.74 -52.22 16.13
C LEU A 4 -15.26 -51.28 15.02
N ARG A 5 -15.21 -51.86 13.83
CA ARG A 5 -15.16 -51.20 12.53
C ARG A 5 -16.52 -50.59 12.26
N ASN A 6 -16.59 -49.37 11.78
CA ASN A 6 -17.77 -48.91 11.01
C ASN A 6 -17.32 -48.33 9.66
N THR A 7 -17.54 -49.14 8.69
CA THR A 7 -17.64 -48.79 7.27
C THR A 7 -18.97 -48.10 7.03
N LEU A 8 -18.97 -46.94 6.40
CA LEU A 8 -20.16 -46.38 5.81
C LEU A 8 -19.90 -46.01 4.33
N THR A 9 -20.67 -46.68 3.57
CA THR A 9 -20.88 -46.79 2.16
C THR A 9 -21.19 -45.48 1.46
N SER A 10 -20.58 -45.35 0.28
CA SER A 10 -20.94 -44.59 -0.89
C SER A 10 -22.45 -44.51 -1.14
N GLY A 11 -22.96 -43.29 -1.33
CA GLY A 11 -24.27 -43.02 -1.86
C GLY A 11 -24.18 -41.95 -2.94
N SER A 12 -23.92 -42.39 -4.17
CA SER A 12 -24.04 -41.57 -5.38
C SER A 12 -25.52 -41.47 -5.72
N VAL A 13 -26.10 -40.29 -5.68
CA VAL A 13 -27.41 -40.00 -6.28
C VAL A 13 -27.17 -39.10 -7.48
N GLY A 14 -27.13 -39.74 -8.64
CA GLY A 14 -27.19 -39.07 -9.93
C GLY A 14 -28.57 -38.47 -10.15
N MET A 15 -28.64 -37.17 -10.23
CA MET A 15 -29.85 -36.48 -10.70
C MET A 15 -29.66 -36.15 -12.17
N MET A 16 -30.19 -37.00 -13.01
CA MET A 16 -30.25 -36.85 -14.46
C MET A 16 -31.35 -35.81 -14.80
N LEU A 17 -30.98 -34.59 -15.11
CA LEU A 17 -31.91 -33.60 -15.67
C LEU A 17 -32.00 -33.83 -17.17
N LEU A 18 -33.14 -34.34 -17.61
CA LEU A 18 -33.55 -34.36 -19.00
C LEU A 18 -33.84 -32.93 -19.46
N VAL A 19 -32.95 -32.38 -20.25
CA VAL A 19 -33.21 -31.15 -21.00
C VAL A 19 -33.81 -31.52 -22.34
N THR A 20 -35.10 -31.30 -22.47
CA THR A 20 -35.82 -31.39 -23.76
C THR A 20 -35.33 -30.25 -24.65
N ALA A 21 -34.77 -30.62 -25.78
CA ALA A 21 -34.42 -29.68 -26.84
C ALA A 21 -35.70 -29.24 -27.57
N ASN A 22 -36.01 -27.95 -27.47
CA ASN A 22 -36.82 -27.29 -28.50
C ASN A 22 -36.53 -25.79 -28.49
N GLY A 23 -36.02 -25.26 -29.59
CA GLY A 23 -35.85 -23.83 -29.84
C GLY A 23 -34.52 -23.49 -30.48
N PHE A 24 -34.39 -23.76 -31.78
CA PHE A 24 -33.32 -23.19 -32.60
C PHE A 24 -33.49 -21.66 -32.66
N GLY A 25 -32.82 -20.96 -31.77
CA GLY A 25 -32.63 -19.51 -31.86
C GLY A 25 -31.38 -19.20 -32.69
N SER A 26 -31.50 -18.29 -33.61
CA SER A 26 -30.50 -17.90 -34.60
C SER A 26 -29.17 -17.50 -33.96
N PRO A 27 -28.00 -17.75 -34.58
CA PRO A 27 -26.67 -17.44 -34.02
C PRO A 27 -26.40 -15.96 -33.67
N SER A 28 -27.24 -15.06 -34.14
CA SER A 28 -27.12 -13.61 -33.91
C SER A 28 -27.53 -13.16 -32.51
N ASP A 29 -28.26 -13.99 -31.74
CA ASP A 29 -28.75 -13.62 -30.41
C ASP A 29 -27.77 -13.98 -29.27
N GLN A 30 -26.85 -14.90 -29.51
CA GLN A 30 -25.86 -15.30 -28.51
C GLN A 30 -24.68 -14.29 -28.43
N THR A 31 -24.28 -13.67 -29.53
CA THR A 31 -23.23 -12.68 -29.55
C THR A 31 -23.63 -11.38 -28.84
N ALA A 32 -24.90 -11.02 -28.85
CA ALA A 32 -25.39 -9.81 -28.19
C ALA A 32 -25.42 -9.95 -26.65
N ARG A 33 -25.61 -11.18 -26.13
CA ARG A 33 -25.60 -11.43 -24.68
C ARG A 33 -24.20 -11.43 -24.08
N PHE A 34 -23.20 -11.95 -24.79
CA PHE A 34 -21.81 -11.93 -24.34
C PHE A 34 -21.20 -10.50 -24.39
N SER A 35 -21.62 -9.68 -25.36
CA SER A 35 -21.15 -8.31 -25.49
C SER A 35 -21.63 -7.41 -24.33
N ARG A 36 -22.81 -7.65 -23.76
CA ARG A 36 -23.34 -6.87 -22.63
C ARG A 36 -22.68 -7.23 -21.29
N LEU A 37 -22.28 -8.49 -21.10
CA LEU A 37 -21.58 -8.92 -19.88
C LEU A 37 -20.11 -8.45 -19.85
N ALA A 38 -19.46 -8.37 -21.01
CA ALA A 38 -18.10 -7.88 -21.12
C ALA A 38 -17.98 -6.36 -20.82
N THR A 39 -19.01 -5.59 -21.17
CA THR A 39 -19.03 -4.13 -20.94
C THR A 39 -19.20 -3.80 -19.46
N THR A 40 -19.93 -4.62 -18.68
CA THR A 40 -20.12 -4.37 -17.23
C THR A 40 -18.87 -4.74 -16.43
N ALA A 41 -18.13 -5.80 -16.83
CA ALA A 41 -16.89 -6.20 -16.19
C ALA A 41 -15.76 -5.19 -16.45
N GLY A 42 -15.73 -4.57 -17.64
CA GLY A 42 -14.75 -3.54 -17.97
C GLY A 42 -14.95 -2.22 -17.22
N LEU A 43 -16.18 -1.85 -16.93
CA LEU A 43 -16.51 -0.62 -16.19
C LEU A 43 -16.15 -0.74 -14.69
N THR A 44 -16.36 -1.89 -14.07
CA THR A 44 -16.00 -2.11 -12.66
C THR A 44 -14.48 -2.12 -12.45
N SER A 45 -13.71 -2.75 -13.36
CA SER A 45 -12.25 -2.71 -13.30
C SER A 45 -11.68 -1.30 -13.48
N LYS A 46 -12.28 -0.49 -14.36
CA LYS A 46 -11.82 0.86 -14.62
C LYS A 46 -12.13 1.83 -13.47
N VAL A 47 -13.29 1.66 -12.84
CA VAL A 47 -13.69 2.43 -11.65
C VAL A 47 -12.81 2.10 -10.46
N PHE A 48 -12.46 0.82 -10.23
CA PHE A 48 -11.55 0.43 -9.15
C PHE A 48 -10.12 0.94 -9.35
N LEU A 49 -9.64 1.04 -10.60
CA LEU A 49 -8.31 1.58 -10.93
C LEU A 49 -8.26 3.12 -10.84
N GLU A 50 -9.38 3.81 -11.03
CA GLU A 50 -9.43 5.27 -10.92
C GLU A 50 -9.63 5.74 -9.47
N GLU A 51 -10.25 4.96 -8.59
CA GLU A 51 -10.36 5.31 -7.16
C GLU A 51 -9.00 5.21 -6.43
N GLU A 52 -8.10 4.32 -6.84
CA GLU A 52 -6.75 4.24 -6.28
C GLU A 52 -5.87 5.42 -6.73
N LYS A 53 -6.23 6.12 -7.80
CA LYS A 53 -5.46 7.22 -8.37
C LYS A 53 -5.90 8.60 -7.89
N ALA A 54 -6.99 8.69 -7.15
CA ALA A 54 -7.58 9.94 -6.70
C ALA A 54 -7.20 10.29 -5.27
N GLY A 55 -5.88 10.30 -4.92
CA GLY A 55 -5.82 10.90 -3.65
C GLY A 55 -4.71 10.82 -2.66
N THR A 56 -3.47 10.64 -3.01
CA THR A 56 -2.40 11.19 -2.17
C THR A 56 -1.52 12.07 -3.04
N PRO A 57 -1.33 13.35 -2.66
CA PRO A 57 -0.42 14.21 -3.38
C PRO A 57 0.96 13.55 -3.45
N ASP A 58 1.50 13.41 -4.66
CA ASP A 58 2.75 12.67 -4.94
C ASP A 58 4.01 13.49 -4.64
N LYS A 59 3.94 14.35 -3.62
CA LYS A 59 5.05 15.17 -3.20
C LYS A 59 5.96 14.39 -2.24
N SER A 60 7.21 14.21 -2.63
CA SER A 60 8.20 13.48 -1.85
C SER A 60 9.44 14.33 -1.58
N ASN A 61 10.01 14.17 -0.39
CA ASN A 61 11.28 14.78 0.00
C ASN A 61 12.43 13.94 -0.54
N LEU A 62 12.90 14.33 -1.72
CA LEU A 62 13.92 13.60 -2.48
C LEU A 62 15.23 14.38 -2.48
N ASP A 63 16.34 13.66 -2.50
CA ASP A 63 17.64 14.25 -2.82
C ASP A 63 17.83 14.47 -4.34
N SER A 64 19.01 14.96 -4.74
CA SER A 64 19.34 15.22 -6.15
C SER A 64 19.28 13.98 -7.05
N ASP A 65 19.40 12.80 -6.48
CA ASP A 65 19.37 11.50 -7.20
C ASP A 65 17.97 10.87 -7.19
N GLY A 66 16.97 11.59 -6.66
CA GLY A 66 15.60 11.13 -6.51
C GLY A 66 15.41 10.11 -5.38
N VAL A 67 16.35 10.05 -4.43
CA VAL A 67 16.31 9.10 -3.33
C VAL A 67 15.57 9.70 -2.14
N ILE A 68 14.62 8.95 -1.60
CA ILE A 68 13.86 9.30 -0.41
C ILE A 68 14.55 8.83 0.86
N LEU A 69 14.14 9.37 2.02
CA LEU A 69 14.65 9.00 3.35
C LEU A 69 16.17 9.16 3.47
N LYS A 70 16.77 10.07 2.66
CA LYS A 70 18.24 10.23 2.59
C LYS A 70 18.97 8.89 2.36
N GLY A 71 18.32 7.94 1.68
CA GLY A 71 18.84 6.60 1.36
C GLY A 71 18.86 5.61 2.53
N PHE A 72 18.05 5.83 3.56
CA PHE A 72 17.84 4.84 4.62
C PHE A 72 16.73 3.87 4.24
N ASP A 73 16.88 2.60 4.66
CA ASP A 73 15.98 1.50 4.31
C ASP A 73 14.63 1.66 5.01
N ALA A 74 13.57 1.86 4.23
CA ALA A 74 12.21 2.05 4.74
C ALA A 74 11.70 0.84 5.54
N VAL A 75 12.10 -0.38 5.17
CA VAL A 75 11.68 -1.62 5.84
C VAL A 75 12.39 -1.79 7.18
N ALA A 76 13.65 -1.33 7.29
CA ALA A 76 14.42 -1.44 8.52
C ALA A 76 13.79 -0.67 9.69
N TYR A 77 13.12 0.47 9.43
CA TYR A 77 12.38 1.19 10.47
C TYR A 77 11.32 0.34 11.16
N PHE A 78 10.65 -0.54 10.40
CA PHE A 78 9.60 -1.41 10.93
C PHE A 78 10.15 -2.69 11.56
N LYS A 79 11.15 -3.31 10.94
CA LYS A 79 11.67 -4.60 11.35
C LYS A 79 12.71 -4.50 12.47
N GLU A 80 13.57 -3.48 12.38
CA GLU A 80 14.72 -3.34 13.27
C GLU A 80 14.52 -2.20 14.28
N GLY A 81 13.49 -1.37 14.11
CA GLY A 81 13.23 -0.22 14.98
C GLY A 81 14.32 0.84 14.95
N LYS A 82 15.10 0.91 13.88
CA LYS A 82 16.21 1.86 13.70
C LYS A 82 16.41 2.25 12.25
N ALA A 83 17.04 3.40 12.04
CA ALA A 83 17.47 3.86 10.73
C ALA A 83 18.74 3.10 10.31
N VAL A 84 18.67 2.37 9.20
CA VAL A 84 19.81 1.64 8.63
C VAL A 84 20.03 2.11 7.20
N LYS A 85 21.26 2.45 6.85
CA LYS A 85 21.59 2.94 5.52
C LYS A 85 21.41 1.83 4.49
N GLY A 86 20.65 2.11 3.42
CA GLY A 86 20.47 1.19 2.30
C GLY A 86 21.70 1.09 1.40
N ASN A 87 21.76 0.00 0.64
CA ASN A 87 22.77 -0.21 -0.39
C ASN A 87 22.27 0.38 -1.72
N PRO A 88 23.03 1.27 -2.38
CA PRO A 88 22.62 1.86 -3.66
C PRO A 88 22.40 0.86 -4.80
N ALA A 89 22.93 -0.35 -4.68
CA ALA A 89 22.73 -1.43 -5.66
C ALA A 89 21.38 -2.17 -5.48
N ILE A 90 20.67 -1.97 -4.34
CA ILE A 90 19.43 -2.66 -4.03
C ILE A 90 18.32 -1.63 -3.92
N THR A 91 17.59 -1.42 -5.02
CA THR A 91 16.64 -0.31 -5.13
C THR A 91 15.27 -0.76 -5.62
N SER A 92 14.24 0.00 -5.26
CA SER A 92 12.92 0.00 -5.90
C SER A 92 12.44 1.43 -6.10
N THR A 93 11.52 1.60 -7.04
CA THR A 93 10.85 2.87 -7.26
C THR A 93 9.38 2.73 -6.88
N TYR A 94 8.87 3.68 -6.11
CA TYR A 94 7.46 3.77 -5.77
C TYR A 94 7.03 5.23 -5.90
N HIS A 95 5.97 5.48 -6.69
CA HIS A 95 5.69 6.81 -7.23
C HIS A 95 6.92 7.39 -7.93
N THR A 96 7.33 8.60 -7.57
CA THR A 96 8.54 9.27 -8.12
C THR A 96 9.80 9.02 -7.29
N ALA A 97 9.70 8.33 -6.14
CA ALA A 97 10.76 8.17 -5.19
C ALA A 97 11.55 6.87 -5.37
N LYS A 98 12.88 6.96 -5.32
CA LYS A 98 13.80 5.82 -5.27
C LYS A 98 14.08 5.45 -3.83
N PHE A 99 13.83 4.19 -3.47
CA PHE A 99 14.11 3.59 -2.18
C PHE A 99 15.36 2.73 -2.23
N LEU A 100 16.20 2.79 -1.21
CA LEU A 100 17.39 1.94 -1.05
C LEU A 100 17.16 0.95 0.08
N PHE A 101 17.65 -0.29 -0.09
CA PHE A 101 17.44 -1.36 0.90
C PHE A 101 18.76 -1.97 1.37
N THR A 102 18.78 -2.45 2.60
CA THR A 102 19.95 -3.13 3.19
C THR A 102 20.14 -4.53 2.61
N SER A 103 19.05 -5.16 2.13
CA SER A 103 19.06 -6.52 1.64
C SER A 103 18.03 -6.77 0.54
N PRO A 104 18.22 -7.82 -0.30
CA PRO A 104 17.20 -8.26 -1.26
C PRO A 104 15.88 -8.65 -0.58
N THR A 105 15.93 -9.16 0.67
CA THR A 105 14.75 -9.52 1.44
C THR A 105 13.91 -8.29 1.78
N ASN A 106 14.55 -7.21 2.28
CA ASN A 106 13.83 -5.97 2.58
C ASN A 106 13.25 -5.35 1.32
N LYS A 107 13.99 -5.38 0.20
CA LYS A 107 13.46 -4.97 -1.09
C LYS A 107 12.21 -5.77 -1.48
N ALA A 108 12.26 -7.11 -1.37
CA ALA A 108 11.13 -7.97 -1.72
C ALA A 108 9.91 -7.73 -0.84
N ASP A 109 10.10 -7.41 0.45
CA ASP A 109 8.99 -7.06 1.34
C ASP A 109 8.39 -5.69 1.00
N PHE A 110 9.22 -4.72 0.63
CA PHE A 110 8.76 -3.44 0.13
C PHE A 110 7.96 -3.58 -1.16
N ASP A 111 8.46 -4.35 -2.13
CA ASP A 111 7.84 -4.54 -3.45
C ASP A 111 6.45 -5.23 -3.35
N LYS A 112 6.21 -6.00 -2.29
CA LYS A 112 4.89 -6.61 -2.02
C LYS A 112 3.85 -5.60 -1.54
N ASP A 113 4.25 -4.62 -0.77
CA ASP A 113 3.36 -3.61 -0.19
C ASP A 113 4.13 -2.29 0.06
N PRO A 114 4.43 -1.54 -1.00
CA PRO A 114 5.19 -0.30 -0.87
C PRO A 114 4.49 0.75 0.01
N ALA A 115 3.16 0.82 -0.06
CA ALA A 115 2.37 1.79 0.69
C ALA A 115 2.51 1.62 2.21
N LYS A 116 2.70 0.39 2.68
CA LYS A 116 2.94 0.06 4.09
C LYS A 116 4.25 0.66 4.61
N TYR A 117 5.30 0.60 3.81
CA TYR A 117 6.66 0.97 4.24
C TYR A 117 7.04 2.41 3.87
N ALA A 118 6.35 3.01 2.90
CA ALA A 118 6.59 4.39 2.51
C ALA A 118 6.34 5.34 3.69
N PRO A 119 7.18 6.38 3.88
CA PRO A 119 6.98 7.34 4.94
C PRO A 119 5.73 8.18 4.66
N GLN A 120 5.01 8.53 5.71
CA GLN A 120 3.91 9.48 5.62
C GLN A 120 4.43 10.87 5.23
N PHE A 121 3.56 11.66 4.61
CA PHE A 121 3.87 13.03 4.18
C PHE A 121 5.12 13.12 3.31
N GLY A 122 5.28 12.15 2.39
CA GLY A 122 6.41 12.12 1.45
C GLY A 122 7.79 12.12 2.10
N GLY A 123 7.92 11.77 3.38
CA GLY A 123 9.18 11.79 4.12
C GLY A 123 9.62 13.18 4.60
N PHE A 124 8.78 14.21 4.49
CA PHE A 124 8.98 15.50 5.18
C PHE A 124 8.79 15.34 6.69
N CYS A 125 9.27 16.32 7.45
CA CYS A 125 9.10 16.36 8.91
C CYS A 125 7.61 16.38 9.28
N ALA A 126 7.10 15.29 9.86
CA ALA A 126 5.68 15.14 10.23
C ALA A 126 5.21 16.23 11.23
N TYR A 127 6.09 16.64 12.17
CA TYR A 127 5.80 17.76 13.06
C TYR A 127 5.72 19.09 12.30
N GLY A 128 6.63 19.33 11.35
CA GLY A 128 6.56 20.50 10.48
C GLY A 128 5.25 20.53 9.68
N VAL A 129 4.86 19.39 9.10
CA VAL A 129 3.59 19.29 8.37
C VAL A 129 2.39 19.55 9.30
N SER A 130 2.42 19.11 10.55
CA SER A 130 1.36 19.43 11.53
C SER A 130 1.25 20.93 11.84
N LEU A 131 2.33 21.67 11.67
CA LEU A 131 2.40 23.13 11.80
C LEU A 131 2.16 23.88 10.47
N GLY A 132 1.88 23.17 9.37
CA GLY A 132 1.62 23.76 8.07
C GLY A 132 2.86 24.11 7.25
N VAL A 133 4.01 23.48 7.52
CA VAL A 133 5.26 23.73 6.79
C VAL A 133 5.91 22.43 6.31
N LEU A 134 6.54 22.49 5.12
CA LEU A 134 7.40 21.41 4.61
C LEU A 134 8.81 21.65 5.09
N ALA A 135 9.29 20.82 6.00
CA ALA A 135 10.64 20.88 6.51
C ALA A 135 11.40 19.59 6.16
N ASP A 136 12.64 19.74 5.68
CA ASP A 136 13.53 18.61 5.45
C ASP A 136 14.07 18.08 6.80
N PRO A 137 13.99 16.77 7.05
CA PRO A 137 14.58 16.16 8.24
C PRO A 137 16.10 16.29 8.25
N GLU A 138 16.66 16.70 9.40
CA GLU A 138 18.12 16.80 9.58
C GLU A 138 18.81 15.44 9.49
N GLY A 139 18.10 14.38 9.94
CA GLY A 139 18.66 13.03 9.94
C GLY A 139 17.60 11.94 10.09
N PRO A 140 18.00 10.68 9.92
CA PRO A 140 17.08 9.54 9.84
C PRO A 140 16.63 8.98 11.20
N SER A 141 17.26 9.42 12.31
CA SER A 141 17.05 8.83 13.64
C SER A 141 15.84 9.37 14.40
N ALA A 142 15.29 10.52 13.95
CA ALA A 142 14.10 11.10 14.52
C ALA A 142 12.85 10.58 13.82
N PHE A 143 12.36 9.43 14.23
CA PHE A 143 11.19 8.78 13.62
C PHE A 143 10.31 8.09 14.65
N ILE A 144 9.10 7.75 14.23
CA ILE A 144 8.19 6.88 14.96
C ILE A 144 7.40 6.02 13.96
N VAL A 145 7.26 4.72 14.26
CA VAL A 145 6.27 3.86 13.64
C VAL A 145 5.07 3.81 14.57
N TYR A 146 3.93 4.29 14.10
CA TYR A 146 2.71 4.37 14.88
C TYR A 146 1.51 3.91 14.05
N LYS A 147 0.71 3.02 14.61
CA LYS A 147 -0.43 2.38 13.91
C LYS A 147 -0.05 1.85 12.51
N GLY A 148 1.15 1.25 12.39
CA GLY A 148 1.65 0.67 11.15
C GLY A 148 2.10 1.68 10.09
N LYS A 149 2.25 2.96 10.43
CA LYS A 149 2.71 4.04 9.54
C LYS A 149 4.04 4.62 10.04
N LEU A 150 4.94 4.96 9.09
CA LEU A 150 6.23 5.58 9.37
C LEU A 150 6.14 7.10 9.29
N TYR A 151 6.49 7.78 10.37
CA TYR A 151 6.58 9.24 10.44
C TYR A 151 8.02 9.65 10.70
N ILE A 152 8.57 10.52 9.86
CA ILE A 152 9.89 11.10 10.04
C ILE A 152 9.72 12.48 10.66
N CYS A 153 10.61 12.85 11.58
CA CYS A 153 10.64 14.16 12.18
C CYS A 153 11.97 14.87 11.89
N GLY A 154 12.01 16.18 12.02
CA GLY A 154 13.19 17.00 11.71
C GLY A 154 14.41 16.61 12.53
N ASN A 155 14.21 16.51 13.84
CA ASN A 155 15.22 16.13 14.83
C ASN A 155 14.55 15.56 16.08
N GLN A 156 15.33 15.23 17.11
CA GLN A 156 14.80 14.63 18.35
C GLN A 156 13.86 15.58 19.12
N GLY A 157 14.07 16.89 19.04
CA GLY A 157 13.17 17.90 19.60
C GLY A 157 11.80 17.86 18.92
N ALA A 158 11.78 17.94 17.59
CA ALA A 158 10.57 17.83 16.78
C ALA A 158 9.85 16.48 17.00
N LEU A 159 10.60 15.38 17.16
CA LEU A 159 10.00 14.08 17.48
C LEU A 159 9.35 14.07 18.85
N LYS A 160 9.99 14.67 19.87
CA LYS A 160 9.42 14.81 21.21
C LYS A 160 8.12 15.61 21.17
N ASP A 161 8.12 16.73 20.46
CA ASP A 161 6.94 17.60 20.35
C ASP A 161 5.82 16.92 19.54
N PHE A 162 6.18 16.19 18.47
CA PHE A 162 5.22 15.41 17.70
C PHE A 162 4.55 14.32 18.53
N ARG A 163 5.30 13.64 19.41
CA ARG A 163 4.78 12.61 20.34
C ARG A 163 3.86 13.21 21.41
N ASN A 164 4.07 14.47 21.77
CA ASN A 164 3.22 15.16 22.73
C ASN A 164 1.88 15.55 22.06
N GLY A 165 0.90 14.70 22.18
CA GLY A 165 -0.40 14.83 21.47
C GLY A 165 -0.35 14.20 20.06
N LEU A 166 0.21 13.01 19.94
CA LEU A 166 0.53 12.34 18.68
C LEU A 166 -0.67 12.22 17.73
N ASP A 167 -1.83 11.76 18.21
CA ASP A 167 -3.03 11.62 17.36
C ASP A 167 -3.54 12.98 16.86
N ASP A 168 -3.50 14.02 17.69
CA ASP A 168 -3.89 15.38 17.31
C ASP A 168 -2.90 15.97 16.27
N ASN A 169 -1.61 15.79 16.49
CA ASN A 169 -0.57 16.23 15.54
C ASN A 169 -0.69 15.49 14.20
N ILE A 170 -0.98 14.19 14.20
CA ILE A 170 -1.24 13.43 12.97
C ILE A 170 -2.47 14.00 12.25
N GLY A 171 -3.58 14.21 12.95
CA GLY A 171 -4.79 14.76 12.36
C GLY A 171 -4.60 16.15 11.76
N LYS A 172 -3.80 17.02 12.41
CA LYS A 172 -3.40 18.32 11.85
C LYS A 172 -2.52 18.14 10.60
N ALA A 173 -1.55 17.24 10.66
CA ALA A 173 -0.66 16.97 9.54
C ALA A 173 -1.43 16.43 8.32
N GLU A 174 -2.37 15.51 8.51
CA GLU A 174 -3.21 14.99 7.42
C GLU A 174 -4.03 16.10 6.74
N LYS A 175 -4.61 17.02 7.49
CA LYS A 175 -5.33 18.18 6.96
C LYS A 175 -4.42 19.13 6.17
N ASN A 176 -3.28 19.48 6.76
CA ASN A 176 -2.33 20.40 6.13
C ASN A 176 -1.67 19.79 4.88
N TRP A 177 -1.46 18.46 4.89
CA TRP A 177 -0.85 17.76 3.76
C TRP A 177 -1.61 17.93 2.46
N LEU A 178 -2.93 17.94 2.49
CA LEU A 178 -3.76 18.15 1.31
C LEU A 178 -3.48 19.48 0.60
N GLN A 179 -3.08 20.50 1.34
CA GLN A 179 -2.72 21.81 0.79
C GLN A 179 -1.24 21.91 0.44
N LEU A 180 -0.36 21.41 1.33
CA LEU A 180 1.09 21.50 1.18
C LEU A 180 1.62 20.64 0.02
N ALA A 181 0.96 19.55 -0.27
CA ALA A 181 1.35 18.63 -1.32
C ALA A 181 0.60 18.86 -2.65
N ALA A 182 -0.33 19.81 -2.68
CA ALA A 182 -0.97 20.22 -3.92
C ALA A 182 0.07 20.74 -4.94
N PRO A 183 -0.12 20.49 -6.25
CA PRO A 183 0.77 20.94 -7.32
C PRO A 183 0.84 22.45 -7.42
#